data_ca7f499a2ea923360ccbd2a8943206e6
#
_entry.id   ca7f499a2ea923360ccbd2a8943206e6
#
_cell.length_a   1.000
_cell.length_b   1.000
_cell.length_c   1.000
_cell.angle_alpha   90.00
_cell.angle_beta   90.00
_cell.angle_gamma   90.00
#
_symmetry.space_group_name_H-M   'P 1'
#
loop_
_entity.id
_entity.type
_entity.pdbx_description
1 polymer ?
#
loop_
_entity_poly.entity_id
_entity_poly.type
_entity_poly.pdbx_seq_one_letter_code
_entity_poly.pdbx_strand_id
1 'polypeptide(L)'
;MMRTYIINKVTGMVKGLLFLCLLTFLPFCAQAGNPANYNVVPLPQSIVEQNGAPFILEEGVQILAPAELQSEAEFLKQYLKDATCNDLPIVFQRAKKVRYIELAISPNVKEKEGYVMTVNARGVTIQGGSAAGVFYGIQTLRKAVSEGPVMNPVVISDSPRFTWRGMHLDCSRHFFPVSFVKKFIDLLALHNMNVFHWHLTDDQGWRLEIKSWPKLVTVGSQRSGTIIGTNSDLDDHVPYGGYYTQAEAREIVAYAAARHITIIPEIDMPGHMLAALASYPELGCTGGPYQVGHYWGVYKDVLCVANPKVYQFVEDVLKEVMDIFPSEIIHIGGDETPTDKWQQCPKCQALAKTLPAAQNTESEAFEPLTSKLSPLQAHFTKRVFDFLTAKHRRALGWDEILDGSPQDAMIMSWRGTEPGAKAAETGHDVVMSPTTHCYFDYQQVEDVLFEPSRCGGFIPIEKVYSLDPAPDSISVEARSHILGVQANLWTEYMTNEEMVEYQALPRMSALSEVQWTEPSLKDFDSFKERLSRFTQMLDSYNYRYCKHLWPERQIPDRWQF
;
A
#
# COMPACT_ATOMS: atom_id res chain seq x y z
N MET A 1 -42.15 50.14 14.21
CA MET A 1 -41.47 49.53 15.38
C MET A 1 -41.21 48.03 15.26
N MET A 2 -41.75 47.30 14.33
CA MET A 2 -41.57 45.82 14.23
C MET A 2 -40.38 45.38 13.33
N ARG A 3 -39.84 46.25 12.50
CA ARG A 3 -38.67 45.93 11.62
C ARG A 3 -37.30 46.04 12.31
N THR A 4 -37.18 46.81 13.38
CA THR A 4 -35.91 47.05 14.08
C THR A 4 -35.59 45.96 15.12
N TYR A 5 -36.60 45.20 15.54
CA TYR A 5 -36.43 44.12 16.54
C TYR A 5 -35.91 42.79 15.95
N ILE A 6 -36.13 42.58 14.64
CA ILE A 6 -35.70 41.36 13.93
C ILE A 6 -34.22 41.44 13.53
N ILE A 7 -33.70 42.62 13.21
CA ILE A 7 -32.32 42.82 12.78
C ILE A 7 -31.33 42.63 13.96
N ASN A 8 -31.72 43.03 15.16
CA ASN A 8 -30.85 42.89 16.35
C ASN A 8 -30.79 41.46 16.91
N LYS A 9 -31.76 40.58 16.59
CA LYS A 9 -31.69 39.16 17.00
C LYS A 9 -30.87 38.30 16.04
N VAL A 10 -30.83 38.67 14.77
CA VAL A 10 -30.03 37.93 13.77
C VAL A 10 -28.54 38.27 13.88
N THR A 11 -28.18 39.51 14.22
CA THR A 11 -26.80 39.93 14.47
C THR A 11 -26.23 39.35 15.78
N GLY A 12 -27.06 39.05 16.78
CA GLY A 12 -26.63 38.36 18.01
C GLY A 12 -26.35 36.87 17.80
N MET A 13 -27.13 36.17 16.96
CA MET A 13 -26.91 34.77 16.61
C MET A 13 -25.71 34.53 15.70
N VAL A 14 -25.43 35.45 14.77
CA VAL A 14 -24.26 35.34 13.87
C VAL A 14 -22.94 35.59 14.63
N LYS A 15 -22.94 36.43 15.66
CA LYS A 15 -21.75 36.60 16.52
C LYS A 15 -21.51 35.44 17.50
N GLY A 16 -22.55 34.70 17.89
CA GLY A 16 -22.43 33.51 18.69
C GLY A 16 -21.94 32.28 17.90
N LEU A 17 -22.29 32.18 16.60
CA LEU A 17 -21.84 31.09 15.74
C LEU A 17 -20.39 31.24 15.24
N LEU A 18 -19.89 32.49 15.12
CA LEU A 18 -18.49 32.71 14.74
C LEU A 18 -17.48 32.45 15.88
N PHE A 19 -17.92 32.34 17.13
CA PHE A 19 -17.05 32.03 18.28
C PHE A 19 -17.00 30.55 18.60
N LEU A 20 -17.87 29.71 18.00
CA LEU A 20 -17.90 28.27 18.22
C LEU A 20 -17.11 27.47 17.19
N CYS A 21 -16.66 28.09 16.09
CA CYS A 21 -15.84 27.43 15.06
C CYS A 21 -14.33 27.63 15.21
N LEU A 22 -13.86 28.27 16.28
CA LEU A 22 -12.42 28.51 16.51
C LEU A 22 -11.83 27.67 17.66
N LEU A 23 -12.52 26.60 18.08
CA LEU A 23 -12.11 25.79 19.25
C LEU A 23 -11.72 24.34 18.92
N THR A 24 -11.32 24.02 17.68
CA THR A 24 -10.95 22.63 17.36
C THR A 24 -9.72 22.50 16.48
N PHE A 25 -8.60 23.09 16.87
CA PHE A 25 -7.27 22.62 16.46
C PHE A 25 -6.25 23.12 17.49
N LEU A 26 -6.35 22.64 18.71
CA LEU A 26 -5.14 22.61 19.56
C LEU A 26 -4.34 21.41 19.09
N PRO A 27 -3.09 21.57 18.66
CA PRO A 27 -2.24 20.43 18.39
C PRO A 27 -2.16 19.59 19.66
N PHE A 28 -2.30 18.28 19.52
CA PHE A 28 -2.14 17.32 20.61
C PHE A 28 -0.64 17.28 20.97
N CYS A 29 -0.19 18.24 21.77
CA CYS A 29 1.18 18.23 22.29
C CYS A 29 1.29 17.17 23.37
N ALA A 30 2.30 16.31 23.28
CA ALA A 30 2.62 15.33 24.31
C ALA A 30 2.67 16.01 25.70
N GLN A 31 2.05 15.37 26.70
CA GLN A 31 1.97 15.95 28.05
C GLN A 31 3.37 16.16 28.64
N ALA A 32 3.67 17.38 29.04
CA ALA A 32 4.96 17.71 29.65
C ALA A 32 5.20 16.83 30.89
N GLY A 33 6.29 16.07 30.86
CA GLY A 33 6.70 15.21 31.98
C GLY A 33 6.43 13.72 31.81
N ASN A 34 5.67 13.30 30.80
CA ASN A 34 5.52 11.87 30.51
C ASN A 34 6.78 11.30 29.85
N PRO A 35 7.14 10.03 30.15
CA PRO A 35 8.22 9.35 29.44
C PRO A 35 7.80 8.96 28.02
N ALA A 36 8.76 9.03 27.10
CA ALA A 36 8.67 8.41 25.78
C ALA A 36 8.60 6.89 25.93
N ASN A 37 7.88 6.24 25.03
CA ASN A 37 7.71 4.79 25.05
C ASN A 37 8.27 4.16 23.77
N TYR A 38 9.32 3.38 23.91
CA TYR A 38 10.01 2.76 22.77
C TYR A 38 9.36 1.46 22.28
N ASN A 39 8.38 0.91 23.02
CA ASN A 39 7.58 -0.22 22.59
C ASN A 39 6.51 0.27 21.58
N VAL A 40 6.95 0.54 20.37
CA VAL A 40 6.12 1.10 19.27
C VAL A 40 5.57 0.02 18.34
N VAL A 41 4.80 0.42 17.32
CA VAL A 41 4.32 -0.45 16.23
C VAL A 41 4.96 0.01 14.91
N PRO A 42 5.64 -0.87 14.15
CA PRO A 42 6.05 -2.23 14.52
C PRO A 42 7.08 -2.24 15.65
N LEU A 43 7.18 -3.38 16.36
CA LEU A 43 8.11 -3.54 17.48
C LEU A 43 9.55 -3.64 16.97
N PRO A 44 10.50 -2.83 17.46
CA PRO A 44 11.92 -2.97 17.16
C PRO A 44 12.51 -4.31 17.63
N GLN A 45 13.51 -4.82 16.90
CA GLN A 45 14.15 -6.12 17.17
C GLN A 45 14.85 -6.18 18.54
N SER A 46 15.39 -5.06 19.00
CA SER A 46 16.09 -4.98 20.29
C SER A 46 15.94 -3.62 20.94
N ILE A 47 15.49 -3.62 22.19
CA ILE A 47 15.37 -2.42 23.04
C ILE A 47 16.09 -2.72 24.34
N VAL A 48 17.22 -2.06 24.59
CA VAL A 48 18.06 -2.28 25.77
C VAL A 48 18.11 -0.99 26.60
N GLU A 49 17.37 -0.99 27.70
CA GLU A 49 17.40 0.13 28.65
C GLU A 49 18.80 0.33 29.23
N GLN A 50 19.16 1.58 29.47
CA GLN A 50 20.44 1.98 29.99
C GLN A 50 20.26 2.77 31.30
N ASN A 51 21.29 2.72 32.17
CA ASN A 51 21.30 3.56 33.35
C ASN A 51 21.74 4.98 32.99
N GLY A 52 21.11 5.99 33.61
CA GLY A 52 21.50 7.39 33.45
C GLY A 52 20.34 8.36 33.60
N ALA A 53 20.63 9.63 33.50
CA ALA A 53 19.61 10.67 33.48
C ALA A 53 18.90 10.70 32.12
N PRO A 54 17.61 11.00 32.07
CA PRO A 54 16.88 11.11 30.84
C PRO A 54 17.32 12.31 29.99
N PHE A 55 17.11 12.21 28.69
CA PHE A 55 17.15 13.35 27.78
C PHE A 55 15.75 13.95 27.70
N ILE A 56 15.64 15.25 27.82
CA ILE A 56 14.37 15.97 27.69
C ILE A 56 14.37 16.70 26.35
N LEU A 57 13.37 16.39 25.54
CA LEU A 57 13.12 17.07 24.27
C LEU A 57 12.42 18.39 24.55
N GLU A 58 13.18 19.48 24.50
CA GLU A 58 12.72 20.83 24.82
C GLU A 58 13.33 21.87 23.88
N GLU A 59 12.88 23.11 24.00
CA GLU A 59 13.43 24.24 23.26
C GLU A 59 14.94 24.34 23.48
N GLY A 60 15.69 24.65 22.39
CA GLY A 60 17.17 24.73 22.43
C GLY A 60 17.89 23.44 22.05
N VAL A 61 17.18 22.30 21.91
CA VAL A 61 17.70 21.12 21.24
C VAL A 61 17.76 21.39 19.72
N GLN A 62 18.79 20.87 19.04
CA GLN A 62 18.96 21.03 17.60
C GLN A 62 19.04 19.67 16.90
N ILE A 63 18.62 19.62 15.64
CA ILE A 63 18.82 18.46 14.77
C ILE A 63 20.16 18.65 14.05
N LEU A 64 21.11 17.77 14.31
CA LEU A 64 22.40 17.76 13.63
C LEU A 64 22.39 16.69 12.54
N ALA A 65 22.50 17.10 11.29
CA ALA A 65 22.51 16.19 10.16
C ALA A 65 23.54 16.63 9.11
N PRO A 66 24.23 15.70 8.42
CA PRO A 66 25.01 16.03 7.24
C PRO A 66 24.07 16.40 6.08
N ALA A 67 24.60 17.11 5.08
CA ALA A 67 23.80 17.62 3.94
C ALA A 67 23.06 16.50 3.18
N GLU A 68 23.64 15.32 3.13
CA GLU A 68 23.06 14.13 2.48
C GLU A 68 21.83 13.56 3.19
N LEU A 69 21.59 13.94 4.45
CA LEU A 69 20.41 13.56 5.25
C LEU A 69 19.49 14.75 5.52
N GLN A 70 19.54 15.79 4.69
CA GLN A 70 18.68 16.95 4.89
C GLN A 70 17.19 16.60 4.78
N SER A 71 16.80 15.72 3.85
CA SER A 71 15.40 15.26 3.70
C SER A 71 14.90 14.59 4.98
N GLU A 72 15.69 13.67 5.53
CA GLU A 72 15.39 12.95 6.78
C GLU A 72 15.32 13.91 7.97
N ALA A 73 16.20 14.90 8.00
CA ALA A 73 16.19 15.93 9.05
C ALA A 73 14.94 16.81 8.99
N GLU A 74 14.45 17.15 7.80
CA GLU A 74 13.20 17.91 7.63
C GLU A 74 11.98 17.05 8.06
N PHE A 75 11.93 15.75 7.75
CA PHE A 75 10.91 14.85 8.28
C PHE A 75 10.96 14.78 9.81
N LEU A 76 12.15 14.59 10.39
CA LEU A 76 12.31 14.57 11.85
C LEU A 76 11.83 15.87 12.48
N LYS A 77 12.23 17.02 11.94
CA LYS A 77 11.79 18.34 12.40
C LYS A 77 10.27 18.45 12.41
N GLN A 78 9.63 18.09 11.30
CA GLN A 78 8.17 18.17 11.19
C GLN A 78 7.47 17.22 12.17
N TYR A 79 7.91 15.96 12.25
CA TYR A 79 7.32 14.97 13.13
C TYR A 79 7.45 15.34 14.62
N LEU A 80 8.60 15.89 15.03
CA LEU A 80 8.79 16.34 16.40
C LEU A 80 7.95 17.59 16.71
N LYS A 81 7.82 18.49 15.74
CA LYS A 81 6.94 19.65 15.87
C LYS A 81 5.48 19.22 16.06
N ASP A 82 5.00 18.24 15.26
CA ASP A 82 3.64 17.73 15.37
C ASP A 82 3.39 17.02 16.71
N ALA A 83 4.36 16.24 17.20
CA ALA A 83 4.23 15.47 18.42
C ALA A 83 4.44 16.30 19.70
N THR A 84 5.34 17.27 19.71
CA THR A 84 5.80 17.94 20.92
C THR A 84 5.66 19.46 20.90
N CYS A 85 5.17 20.04 19.80
CA CYS A 85 5.11 21.48 19.54
C CYS A 85 6.48 22.20 19.51
N ASN A 86 7.60 21.48 19.55
CA ASN A 86 8.93 22.05 19.48
C ASN A 86 9.40 22.17 18.02
N ASP A 87 9.69 23.38 17.58
CA ASP A 87 10.26 23.66 16.25
C ASP A 87 11.80 23.68 16.36
N LEU A 88 12.44 22.53 16.14
CA LEU A 88 13.88 22.37 16.32
C LEU A 88 14.63 22.80 15.06
N PRO A 89 15.68 23.64 15.18
CA PRO A 89 16.48 24.03 14.02
C PRO A 89 17.38 22.88 13.54
N ILE A 90 17.50 22.77 12.22
CA ILE A 90 18.45 21.87 11.58
C ILE A 90 19.78 22.60 11.42
N VAL A 91 20.88 21.95 11.82
CA VAL A 91 22.24 22.47 11.74
C VAL A 91 23.19 21.41 11.16
N PHE A 92 24.24 21.88 10.49
CA PHE A 92 25.26 21.03 9.86
C PHE A 92 26.56 20.92 10.66
N GLN A 93 26.69 21.72 11.72
CA GLN A 93 27.89 21.77 12.55
C GLN A 93 27.54 21.86 14.04
N ARG A 94 28.34 21.17 14.86
CA ARG A 94 28.19 21.21 16.31
C ARG A 94 28.61 22.56 16.91
N ALA A 95 27.80 23.08 17.82
CA ALA A 95 28.14 24.20 18.67
C ALA A 95 28.41 23.72 20.12
N LYS A 96 29.20 24.49 20.87
CA LYS A 96 29.48 24.16 22.29
C LYS A 96 28.21 24.33 23.14
N LYS A 97 28.01 23.41 24.10
CA LYS A 97 26.91 23.45 25.08
C LYS A 97 25.49 23.30 24.49
N VAL A 98 25.37 22.80 23.29
CA VAL A 98 24.07 22.46 22.65
C VAL A 98 23.85 20.96 22.71
N ARG A 99 22.62 20.55 22.96
CA ARG A 99 22.18 19.16 22.89
C ARG A 99 21.60 18.86 21.52
N TYR A 100 21.81 17.65 21.01
CA TYR A 100 21.47 17.31 19.65
C TYR A 100 20.65 16.04 19.57
N ILE A 101 19.76 16.00 18.55
CA ILE A 101 19.34 14.77 17.87
C ILE A 101 20.21 14.67 16.61
N GLU A 102 21.12 13.72 16.58
CA GLU A 102 22.12 13.56 15.53
C GLU A 102 21.74 12.43 14.58
N LEU A 103 21.72 12.73 13.29
CA LEU A 103 21.49 11.78 12.21
C LEU A 103 22.81 11.47 11.50
N ALA A 104 23.09 10.20 11.24
CA ALA A 104 24.30 9.79 10.55
C ALA A 104 24.09 8.48 9.76
N ILE A 105 24.82 8.30 8.65
CA ILE A 105 25.00 7.00 8.04
C ILE A 105 26.26 6.36 8.65
N SER A 106 26.18 5.09 9.02
CA SER A 106 27.27 4.39 9.70
C SER A 106 27.59 3.04 9.03
N PRO A 107 28.85 2.79 8.64
CA PRO A 107 29.26 1.50 8.09
C PRO A 107 29.18 0.35 9.11
N ASN A 108 29.00 0.66 10.40
CA ASN A 108 28.82 -0.36 11.44
C ASN A 108 27.40 -0.94 11.45
N VAL A 109 26.42 -0.26 10.88
CA VAL A 109 25.08 -0.80 10.63
C VAL A 109 25.12 -1.54 9.30
N LYS A 110 25.00 -2.87 9.32
CA LYS A 110 25.23 -3.71 8.15
C LYS A 110 24.03 -3.72 7.20
N GLU A 111 22.83 -3.75 7.77
CA GLU A 111 21.59 -3.77 7.02
C GLU A 111 21.29 -2.36 6.48
N LYS A 112 21.07 -2.25 5.15
CA LYS A 112 20.80 -0.94 4.52
C LYS A 112 19.62 -0.22 5.15
N GLU A 113 18.57 -0.93 5.47
CA GLU A 113 17.37 -0.39 6.12
C GLU A 113 17.40 -0.50 7.65
N GLY A 114 18.50 -1.02 8.22
CA GLY A 114 18.73 -1.10 9.65
C GLY A 114 19.20 0.22 10.25
N TYR A 115 19.00 0.35 11.58
CA TYR A 115 19.48 1.50 12.34
C TYR A 115 19.87 1.13 13.79
N VAL A 116 20.69 1.98 14.38
CA VAL A 116 20.96 1.99 15.83
C VAL A 116 20.58 3.37 16.36
N MET A 117 19.66 3.42 17.31
CA MET A 117 19.30 4.64 18.04
C MET A 117 19.82 4.56 19.46
N THR A 118 20.57 5.57 19.88
CA THR A 118 21.09 5.69 21.25
C THR A 118 20.57 6.96 21.90
N VAL A 119 19.93 6.81 23.05
CA VAL A 119 19.46 7.92 23.88
C VAL A 119 20.27 7.96 25.17
N ASN A 120 20.77 9.12 25.53
CA ASN A 120 21.44 9.39 26.82
C ASN A 120 21.27 10.86 27.22
N ALA A 121 21.67 11.25 28.41
CA ALA A 121 21.48 12.60 28.93
C ALA A 121 22.05 13.74 28.04
N ARG A 122 22.94 13.43 27.08
CA ARG A 122 23.56 14.41 26.18
C ARG A 122 22.77 14.60 24.88
N GLY A 123 21.93 13.63 24.50
CA GLY A 123 21.19 13.70 23.27
C GLY A 123 20.74 12.35 22.76
N VAL A 124 20.26 12.36 21.51
CA VAL A 124 19.86 11.20 20.72
C VAL A 124 20.79 11.08 19.52
N THR A 125 21.20 9.87 19.19
CA THR A 125 21.92 9.58 17.94
C THR A 125 21.16 8.50 17.19
N ILE A 126 20.86 8.73 15.90
CA ILE A 126 20.26 7.75 14.99
C ILE A 126 21.30 7.48 13.90
N GLN A 127 21.81 6.27 13.87
CA GLN A 127 22.77 5.80 12.87
C GLN A 127 22.11 4.75 11.99
N GLY A 128 21.94 5.04 10.70
CA GLY A 128 21.39 4.07 9.72
C GLY A 128 22.47 3.43 8.86
N GLY A 129 22.20 2.27 8.30
CA GLY A 129 23.02 1.66 7.25
C GLY A 129 22.93 2.41 5.92
N SER A 130 21.88 3.20 5.75
CA SER A 130 21.63 4.14 4.67
C SER A 130 20.68 5.25 5.14
N ALA A 131 20.30 6.18 4.25
CA ALA A 131 19.28 7.19 4.53
C ALA A 131 17.92 6.55 4.91
N ALA A 132 17.54 5.42 4.27
CA ALA A 132 16.34 4.67 4.63
C ALA A 132 16.40 4.14 6.08
N GLY A 133 17.53 3.58 6.51
CA GLY A 133 17.72 3.15 7.90
C GLY A 133 17.58 4.31 8.88
N VAL A 134 18.13 5.48 8.55
CA VAL A 134 17.94 6.70 9.37
C VAL A 134 16.47 7.08 9.44
N PHE A 135 15.75 7.02 8.31
CA PHE A 135 14.33 7.32 8.24
C PHE A 135 13.50 6.39 9.15
N TYR A 136 13.78 5.07 9.17
CA TYR A 136 13.08 4.14 10.07
C TYR A 136 13.41 4.39 11.55
N GLY A 137 14.64 4.77 11.88
CA GLY A 137 14.99 5.23 13.22
C GLY A 137 14.22 6.50 13.62
N ILE A 138 13.98 7.42 12.67
CA ILE A 138 13.14 8.59 12.85
C ILE A 138 11.68 8.18 13.09
N GLN A 139 11.14 7.19 12.36
CA GLN A 139 9.78 6.68 12.59
C GLN A 139 9.62 6.10 14.00
N THR A 140 10.62 5.38 14.51
CA THR A 140 10.61 4.86 15.87
C THR A 140 10.66 6.00 16.90
N LEU A 141 11.54 6.99 16.72
CA LEU A 141 11.61 8.15 17.59
C LEU A 141 10.29 8.94 17.61
N ARG A 142 9.71 9.22 16.43
CA ARG A 142 8.41 9.90 16.27
C ARG A 142 7.31 9.23 17.10
N LYS A 143 7.19 7.90 16.98
CA LYS A 143 6.19 7.10 17.70
C LYS A 143 6.47 7.10 19.22
N ALA A 144 7.72 6.98 19.61
CA ALA A 144 8.08 6.96 21.02
C ALA A 144 7.76 8.29 21.74
N VAL A 145 8.08 9.43 21.12
CA VAL A 145 7.87 10.75 21.73
C VAL A 145 6.42 11.25 21.64
N SER A 146 5.54 10.57 20.90
CA SER A 146 4.12 10.91 20.88
C SER A 146 3.45 10.74 22.26
N GLU A 147 4.01 9.90 23.15
CA GLU A 147 3.53 9.72 24.51
C GLU A 147 4.14 10.74 25.49
N GLY A 148 5.34 11.26 25.22
CA GLY A 148 5.96 12.28 26.05
C GLY A 148 7.38 12.63 25.64
N PRO A 149 7.86 13.83 26.07
CA PRO A 149 9.16 14.36 25.68
C PRO A 149 10.33 13.86 26.55
N VAL A 150 10.07 13.11 27.62
CA VAL A 150 11.11 12.64 28.54
C VAL A 150 11.65 11.30 28.06
N MET A 151 12.84 11.28 27.52
CA MET A 151 13.46 10.14 26.86
C MET A 151 14.45 9.44 27.81
N ASN A 152 14.04 8.31 28.37
CA ASN A 152 14.93 7.48 29.19
C ASN A 152 16.08 6.91 28.35
N PRO A 153 17.27 6.73 28.97
CA PRO A 153 18.42 6.17 28.27
C PRO A 153 18.14 4.76 27.72
N VAL A 154 18.42 4.57 26.42
CA VAL A 154 18.16 3.31 25.72
C VAL A 154 19.12 3.15 24.54
N VAL A 155 19.40 1.90 24.17
CA VAL A 155 19.98 1.54 22.87
C VAL A 155 18.97 0.65 22.16
N ILE A 156 18.56 1.07 20.96
CA ILE A 156 17.68 0.30 20.07
C ILE A 156 18.50 -0.10 18.85
N SER A 157 18.54 -1.39 18.56
CA SER A 157 19.12 -1.93 17.33
C SER A 157 18.01 -2.63 16.56
N ASP A 158 17.80 -2.21 15.32
CA ASP A 158 16.62 -2.61 14.57
C ASP A 158 16.89 -2.74 13.07
N SER A 159 16.17 -3.64 12.42
CA SER A 159 16.16 -3.83 10.97
C SER A 159 14.92 -4.63 10.57
N PRO A 160 14.40 -4.46 9.34
CA PRO A 160 13.24 -5.22 8.91
C PRO A 160 13.55 -6.70 8.70
N ARG A 161 12.56 -7.57 8.98
CA ARG A 161 12.61 -9.00 8.67
C ARG A 161 12.60 -9.24 7.16
N PHE A 162 11.79 -8.50 6.41
CA PHE A 162 11.62 -8.67 4.98
C PHE A 162 12.02 -7.42 4.19
N THR A 163 12.54 -7.63 2.98
CA THR A 163 12.90 -6.55 2.04
C THR A 163 11.68 -5.98 1.31
N TRP A 164 10.61 -6.78 1.14
CA TRP A 164 9.33 -6.32 0.59
C TRP A 164 8.31 -6.17 1.72
N ARG A 165 7.89 -4.94 1.98
CA ARG A 165 6.87 -4.60 2.97
C ARG A 165 5.81 -3.76 2.27
N GLY A 166 4.88 -4.48 1.62
CA GLY A 166 3.96 -3.89 0.67
C GLY A 166 2.55 -3.63 1.19
N MET A 167 1.91 -2.69 0.52
CA MET A 167 0.47 -2.47 0.58
C MET A 167 -0.03 -2.06 -0.80
N HIS A 168 -1.16 -2.63 -1.23
CA HIS A 168 -1.81 -2.36 -2.50
C HIS A 168 -2.97 -1.40 -2.31
N LEU A 169 -3.24 -0.59 -3.34
CA LEU A 169 -4.47 0.20 -3.45
C LEU A 169 -4.99 0.15 -4.89
N ASP A 170 -6.22 -0.35 -5.03
CA ASP A 170 -6.97 -0.29 -6.29
C ASP A 170 -7.55 1.12 -6.48
N CYS A 171 -7.05 1.82 -7.50
CA CYS A 171 -7.60 3.10 -7.95
C CYS A 171 -8.44 2.97 -9.22
N SER A 172 -8.63 1.74 -9.71
CA SER A 172 -9.38 1.47 -10.93
C SER A 172 -10.87 1.34 -10.67
N ARG A 173 -11.30 0.48 -9.72
CA ARG A 173 -12.72 0.32 -9.36
C ARG A 173 -13.29 1.61 -8.80
N HIS A 174 -12.56 2.25 -7.88
CA HIS A 174 -12.82 3.63 -7.46
C HIS A 174 -11.56 4.49 -7.55
N PHE A 175 -11.73 5.70 -8.13
CA PHE A 175 -10.65 6.66 -8.30
C PHE A 175 -10.47 7.49 -7.03
N PHE A 176 -9.23 7.66 -6.59
CA PHE A 176 -8.88 8.50 -5.45
C PHE A 176 -8.00 9.68 -5.88
N PRO A 177 -8.21 10.89 -5.32
CA PRO A 177 -7.43 12.06 -5.71
C PRO A 177 -5.97 11.96 -5.25
N VAL A 178 -5.09 12.72 -5.89
CA VAL A 178 -3.65 12.79 -5.59
C VAL A 178 -3.39 13.04 -4.09
N SER A 179 -4.22 13.87 -3.46
CA SER A 179 -4.13 14.19 -2.02
C SER A 179 -4.30 12.95 -1.15
N PHE A 180 -5.26 12.08 -1.49
CA PHE A 180 -5.48 10.85 -0.74
C PHE A 180 -4.38 9.82 -0.99
N VAL A 181 -3.93 9.65 -2.24
CA VAL A 181 -2.81 8.74 -2.53
C VAL A 181 -1.56 9.15 -1.74
N LYS A 182 -1.29 10.45 -1.60
CA LYS A 182 -0.20 10.94 -0.73
C LYS A 182 -0.45 10.65 0.74
N LYS A 183 -1.68 10.83 1.24
CA LYS A 183 -2.06 10.48 2.62
C LYS A 183 -1.87 8.98 2.88
N PHE A 184 -2.20 8.14 1.90
CA PHE A 184 -1.97 6.69 1.97
C PHE A 184 -0.47 6.35 2.01
N ILE A 185 0.36 7.03 1.23
CA ILE A 185 1.83 6.91 1.29
C ILE A 185 2.37 7.33 2.66
N ASP A 186 1.84 8.40 3.28
CA ASP A 186 2.20 8.80 4.65
C ASP A 186 1.84 7.70 5.66
N LEU A 187 0.71 7.02 5.46
CA LEU A 187 0.28 5.90 6.30
C LEU A 187 1.23 4.69 6.15
N LEU A 188 1.68 4.38 4.92
CA LEU A 188 2.68 3.35 4.69
C LEU A 188 3.99 3.67 5.41
N ALA A 189 4.47 4.91 5.28
CA ALA A 189 5.69 5.39 5.96
C ALA A 189 5.58 5.26 7.48
N LEU A 190 4.42 5.60 8.06
CA LEU A 190 4.15 5.46 9.49
C LEU A 190 4.24 3.99 9.96
N HIS A 191 3.92 3.04 9.08
CA HIS A 191 3.99 1.58 9.33
C HIS A 191 5.32 0.94 8.91
N ASN A 192 6.35 1.72 8.56
CA ASN A 192 7.66 1.24 8.09
C ASN A 192 7.57 0.39 6.80
N MET A 193 6.54 0.57 6.00
CA MET A 193 6.40 -0.07 4.70
C MET A 193 7.23 0.65 3.64
N ASN A 194 7.75 -0.10 2.66
CA ASN A 194 8.64 0.43 1.62
C ASN A 194 8.14 0.18 0.18
N VAL A 195 6.99 -0.47 0.03
CA VAL A 195 6.40 -0.74 -1.29
C VAL A 195 4.95 -0.31 -1.32
N PHE A 196 4.61 0.49 -2.32
CA PHE A 196 3.24 0.83 -2.69
C PHE A 196 2.91 0.17 -4.04
N HIS A 197 2.07 -0.86 -4.03
CA HIS A 197 1.54 -1.49 -5.23
C HIS A 197 0.31 -0.71 -5.69
N TRP A 198 0.40 -0.02 -6.82
CA TRP A 198 -0.62 0.87 -7.32
C TRP A 198 -1.34 0.27 -8.52
N HIS A 199 -2.56 -0.23 -8.29
CA HIS A 199 -3.42 -0.83 -9.32
C HIS A 199 -4.14 0.27 -10.10
N LEU A 200 -3.73 0.47 -11.35
CA LEU A 200 -4.08 1.62 -12.16
C LEU A 200 -5.07 1.32 -13.29
N THR A 201 -5.28 0.03 -13.60
CA THR A 201 -6.09 -0.36 -14.76
C THR A 201 -6.88 -1.62 -14.47
N ASP A 202 -8.17 -1.59 -14.83
CA ASP A 202 -9.08 -2.72 -14.72
C ASP A 202 -10.28 -2.55 -15.67
N ASP A 203 -11.21 -3.49 -15.68
CA ASP A 203 -12.42 -3.49 -16.50
C ASP A 203 -13.28 -2.23 -16.30
N GLN A 204 -13.29 -1.67 -15.07
CA GLN A 204 -14.16 -0.56 -14.68
C GLN A 204 -13.47 0.81 -14.77
N GLY A 205 -12.20 0.84 -15.17
CA GLY A 205 -11.53 2.11 -15.42
C GLY A 205 -10.04 2.00 -15.72
N TRP A 206 -9.59 2.84 -16.65
CA TRP A 206 -8.17 3.09 -16.92
C TRP A 206 -7.77 4.41 -16.27
N ARG A 207 -6.79 4.41 -15.37
CA ARG A 207 -6.52 5.55 -14.50
C ARG A 207 -5.20 6.28 -14.76
N LEU A 208 -4.43 5.90 -15.76
CA LEU A 208 -3.15 6.54 -16.08
C LEU A 208 -3.16 7.14 -17.49
N GLU A 209 -2.77 8.39 -17.64
CA GLU A 209 -2.59 9.03 -18.95
C GLU A 209 -1.48 8.32 -19.74
N ILE A 210 -1.84 7.83 -20.94
CA ILE A 210 -0.92 7.29 -21.96
C ILE A 210 -1.06 8.15 -23.20
N LYS A 211 -0.06 8.95 -23.50
CA LYS A 211 -0.12 9.97 -24.56
C LYS A 211 -0.21 9.36 -25.96
N SER A 212 0.43 8.21 -26.15
CA SER A 212 0.34 7.47 -27.42
C SER A 212 -1.03 6.84 -27.66
N TRP A 213 -1.83 6.65 -26.59
CA TRP A 213 -3.16 6.03 -26.63
C TRP A 213 -4.20 6.88 -25.89
N PRO A 214 -4.53 8.11 -26.36
CA PRO A 214 -5.28 9.11 -25.61
C PRO A 214 -6.72 8.73 -25.29
N LYS A 215 -7.35 7.78 -26.03
CA LYS A 215 -8.70 7.32 -25.69
C LYS A 215 -8.77 6.54 -24.38
N LEU A 216 -7.64 6.04 -23.88
CA LEU A 216 -7.61 5.35 -22.59
C LEU A 216 -8.13 6.24 -21.46
N VAL A 217 -7.84 7.56 -21.50
CA VAL A 217 -8.32 8.50 -20.50
C VAL A 217 -9.55 9.30 -20.93
N THR A 218 -9.88 9.38 -22.23
CA THR A 218 -11.11 10.06 -22.69
C THR A 218 -12.32 9.15 -22.79
N VAL A 219 -12.11 7.83 -22.88
CA VAL A 219 -13.15 6.80 -22.92
C VAL A 219 -12.96 5.82 -21.75
N GLY A 220 -11.79 5.19 -21.67
CA GLY A 220 -11.53 4.11 -20.71
C GLY A 220 -11.56 4.54 -19.25
N SER A 221 -11.37 5.82 -18.94
CA SER A 221 -11.48 6.35 -17.58
C SER A 221 -12.92 6.66 -17.15
N GLN A 222 -13.91 6.49 -18.02
CA GLN A 222 -15.30 6.89 -17.80
C GLN A 222 -16.23 5.70 -17.91
N ARG A 223 -17.12 5.49 -16.93
CA ARG A 223 -18.20 4.51 -16.97
C ARG A 223 -19.55 5.16 -16.79
N SER A 224 -20.60 4.55 -17.31
CA SER A 224 -21.96 5.11 -17.34
C SER A 224 -22.71 5.05 -16.02
N GLY A 225 -22.24 4.23 -15.09
CA GLY A 225 -22.85 4.03 -13.77
C GLY A 225 -21.99 3.11 -12.92
N THR A 226 -22.46 2.84 -11.72
CA THR A 226 -21.82 1.91 -10.76
C THR A 226 -22.88 1.05 -10.12
N ILE A 227 -22.63 -0.24 -9.96
CA ILE A 227 -23.52 -1.17 -9.25
C ILE A 227 -23.75 -0.71 -7.82
N ILE A 228 -24.99 -0.81 -7.32
CA ILE A 228 -25.40 -0.46 -5.97
C ILE A 228 -25.47 -1.72 -5.11
N GLY A 229 -24.72 -1.75 -4.00
CA GLY A 229 -24.74 -2.86 -3.04
C GLY A 229 -23.97 -4.10 -3.52
N THR A 230 -24.05 -5.16 -2.75
CA THR A 230 -23.31 -6.41 -2.97
C THR A 230 -24.16 -7.38 -3.79
N ASN A 231 -23.60 -7.92 -4.87
CA ASN A 231 -24.26 -8.90 -5.76
C ASN A 231 -25.65 -8.45 -6.25
N SER A 232 -25.80 -7.16 -6.56
CA SER A 232 -27.04 -6.54 -7.05
C SER A 232 -26.96 -6.35 -8.56
N ASP A 233 -28.12 -6.38 -9.22
CA ASP A 233 -28.26 -5.98 -10.63
C ASP A 233 -28.65 -4.49 -10.76
N LEU A 234 -28.68 -3.74 -9.64
CA LEU A 234 -29.03 -2.33 -9.63
C LEU A 234 -27.82 -1.48 -9.97
N ASP A 235 -28.04 -0.51 -10.86
CA ASP A 235 -27.05 0.48 -11.29
C ASP A 235 -27.52 1.87 -10.87
N ASP A 236 -26.61 2.72 -10.39
CA ASP A 236 -26.93 4.10 -9.99
C ASP A 236 -27.16 5.03 -11.20
N HIS A 237 -26.78 4.61 -12.41
CA HIS A 237 -26.81 5.40 -13.64
C HIS A 237 -26.13 6.77 -13.52
N VAL A 238 -25.18 6.90 -12.59
CA VAL A 238 -24.40 8.14 -12.39
C VAL A 238 -23.04 7.99 -13.09
N PRO A 239 -22.74 8.80 -14.10
CA PRO A 239 -21.43 8.76 -14.75
C PRO A 239 -20.30 8.91 -13.74
N TYR A 240 -19.32 8.01 -13.79
CA TYR A 240 -18.19 7.99 -12.88
C TYR A 240 -16.88 7.93 -13.66
N GLY A 241 -15.86 8.65 -13.18
CA GLY A 241 -14.56 8.65 -13.84
C GLY A 241 -13.47 9.40 -13.09
N GLY A 242 -12.29 9.35 -13.63
CA GLY A 242 -11.10 10.01 -13.13
C GLY A 242 -9.85 9.31 -13.65
N TYR A 243 -8.75 10.03 -13.71
CA TYR A 243 -7.43 9.49 -14.08
C TYR A 243 -6.33 10.40 -13.56
N TYR A 244 -5.12 9.88 -13.50
CA TYR A 244 -3.91 10.62 -13.18
C TYR A 244 -3.21 11.03 -14.48
N THR A 245 -2.89 12.31 -14.61
CA THR A 245 -1.96 12.77 -15.63
C THR A 245 -0.56 12.22 -15.35
N GLN A 246 0.29 12.14 -16.37
CA GLN A 246 1.68 11.73 -16.15
C GLN A 246 2.42 12.66 -15.17
N ALA A 247 2.06 13.94 -15.13
CA ALA A 247 2.64 14.90 -14.19
C ALA A 247 2.24 14.57 -12.74
N GLU A 248 0.98 14.29 -12.48
CA GLU A 248 0.49 13.86 -11.17
C GLU A 248 1.08 12.52 -10.72
N ALA A 249 1.20 11.55 -11.64
CA ALA A 249 1.85 10.28 -11.34
C ALA A 249 3.33 10.46 -10.95
N ARG A 250 4.09 11.32 -11.67
CA ARG A 250 5.47 11.64 -11.30
C ARG A 250 5.57 12.37 -9.96
N GLU A 251 4.61 13.25 -9.66
CA GLU A 251 4.53 13.94 -8.37
C GLU A 251 4.35 12.93 -7.23
N ILE A 252 3.47 11.95 -7.39
CA ILE A 252 3.23 10.87 -6.42
C ILE A 252 4.50 10.00 -6.29
N VAL A 253 5.15 9.65 -7.39
CA VAL A 253 6.42 8.89 -7.37
C VAL A 253 7.50 9.62 -6.57
N ALA A 254 7.68 10.92 -6.82
CA ALA A 254 8.65 11.72 -6.08
C ALA A 254 8.30 11.84 -4.58
N TYR A 255 7.00 11.94 -4.26
CA TYR A 255 6.50 12.00 -2.89
C TYR A 255 6.77 10.70 -2.11
N ALA A 256 6.56 9.55 -2.75
CA ALA A 256 6.86 8.24 -2.18
C ALA A 256 8.37 8.02 -2.01
N ALA A 257 9.16 8.37 -3.03
CA ALA A 257 10.62 8.22 -3.01
C ALA A 257 11.27 9.02 -1.87
N ALA A 258 10.77 10.22 -1.56
CA ALA A 258 11.22 11.01 -0.42
C ALA A 258 10.97 10.32 0.95
N ARG A 259 10.10 9.30 1.00
CA ARG A 259 9.78 8.47 2.17
C ARG A 259 10.37 7.06 2.08
N HIS A 260 11.30 6.85 1.15
CA HIS A 260 11.91 5.54 0.88
C HIS A 260 10.90 4.46 0.49
N ILE A 261 9.80 4.87 -0.18
CA ILE A 261 8.76 3.98 -0.68
C ILE A 261 8.89 3.90 -2.20
N THR A 262 9.00 2.68 -2.71
CA THR A 262 8.98 2.38 -4.14
C THR A 262 7.55 2.12 -4.59
N ILE A 263 7.11 2.78 -5.66
CA ILE A 263 5.81 2.49 -6.28
C ILE A 263 6.01 1.42 -7.34
N ILE A 264 5.26 0.32 -7.21
CA ILE A 264 5.12 -0.73 -8.23
C ILE A 264 3.81 -0.46 -8.97
N PRO A 265 3.86 0.04 -10.22
CA PRO A 265 2.65 0.22 -11.01
C PRO A 265 2.15 -1.12 -11.52
N GLU A 266 0.84 -1.32 -11.48
CA GLU A 266 0.19 -2.46 -12.14
C GLU A 266 -0.60 -2.00 -13.36
N ILE A 267 -0.34 -2.68 -14.48
CA ILE A 267 -1.13 -2.65 -15.72
C ILE A 267 -1.57 -4.09 -15.97
N ASP A 268 -2.76 -4.40 -15.53
CA ASP A 268 -3.26 -5.77 -15.58
C ASP A 268 -3.58 -6.21 -17.00
N MET A 269 -3.11 -7.40 -17.38
CA MET A 269 -3.27 -7.95 -18.74
C MET A 269 -3.00 -9.46 -18.77
N PRO A 270 -3.62 -10.21 -19.68
CA PRO A 270 -4.50 -9.81 -20.77
C PRO A 270 -5.99 -9.80 -20.42
N GLY A 271 -6.36 -10.27 -19.21
CA GLY A 271 -7.66 -10.06 -18.57
C GLY A 271 -7.81 -8.62 -18.06
N HIS A 272 -8.92 -8.29 -17.43
CA HIS A 272 -9.18 -6.99 -16.78
C HIS A 272 -8.91 -5.76 -17.69
N MET A 273 -9.13 -5.93 -19.01
CA MET A 273 -8.81 -4.94 -20.04
C MET A 273 -10.02 -4.31 -20.73
N LEU A 274 -11.24 -4.48 -20.16
CA LEU A 274 -12.46 -4.00 -20.82
C LEU A 274 -12.46 -2.47 -21.02
N ALA A 275 -11.88 -1.70 -20.09
CA ALA A 275 -11.74 -0.26 -20.27
C ALA A 275 -10.83 0.10 -21.47
N ALA A 276 -9.76 -0.66 -21.68
CA ALA A 276 -8.90 -0.50 -22.86
C ALA A 276 -9.62 -0.96 -24.15
N LEU A 277 -10.39 -2.06 -24.09
CA LEU A 277 -11.19 -2.54 -25.23
C LEU A 277 -12.31 -1.56 -25.60
N ALA A 278 -12.94 -0.92 -24.62
CA ALA A 278 -13.93 0.14 -24.87
C ALA A 278 -13.29 1.34 -25.59
N SER A 279 -12.03 1.65 -25.27
CA SER A 279 -11.27 2.72 -25.89
C SER A 279 -10.79 2.38 -27.31
N TYR A 280 -10.37 1.12 -27.51
CA TYR A 280 -9.77 0.61 -28.75
C TYR A 280 -10.30 -0.78 -29.07
N PRO A 281 -11.52 -0.89 -29.63
CA PRO A 281 -12.22 -2.17 -29.83
C PRO A 281 -11.46 -3.18 -30.68
N GLU A 282 -10.60 -2.71 -31.56
CA GLU A 282 -9.76 -3.56 -32.40
C GLU A 282 -8.73 -4.40 -31.64
N LEU A 283 -8.48 -4.12 -30.35
CA LEU A 283 -7.60 -4.92 -29.50
C LEU A 283 -8.27 -6.21 -29.02
N GLY A 284 -9.60 -6.29 -29.04
CA GLY A 284 -10.35 -7.47 -28.63
C GLY A 284 -10.60 -8.46 -29.76
N CYS A 285 -11.03 -9.66 -29.38
CA CYS A 285 -11.29 -10.77 -30.34
C CYS A 285 -12.48 -10.50 -31.28
N THR A 286 -13.52 -9.79 -30.82
CA THR A 286 -14.74 -9.51 -31.59
C THR A 286 -14.68 -8.18 -32.35
N GLY A 287 -13.76 -7.27 -31.99
CA GLY A 287 -13.70 -5.91 -32.55
C GLY A 287 -14.78 -4.98 -32.02
N GLY A 288 -15.48 -5.36 -30.98
CA GLY A 288 -16.51 -4.57 -30.29
C GLY A 288 -17.91 -4.65 -30.90
N PRO A 289 -18.84 -3.73 -30.49
CA PRO A 289 -18.59 -2.65 -29.54
C PRO A 289 -18.39 -3.15 -28.12
N TYR A 290 -17.52 -2.47 -27.35
CA TYR A 290 -17.33 -2.70 -25.92
C TYR A 290 -17.71 -1.44 -25.13
N GLN A 291 -18.04 -1.61 -23.85
CA GLN A 291 -18.30 -0.55 -22.90
C GLN A 291 -17.42 -0.76 -21.67
N VAL A 292 -17.03 0.33 -21.01
CA VAL A 292 -16.32 0.26 -19.72
C VAL A 292 -17.22 -0.43 -18.70
N GLY A 293 -16.66 -1.35 -17.93
CA GLY A 293 -17.40 -2.13 -16.94
C GLY A 293 -18.00 -1.23 -15.86
N HIS A 294 -19.18 -1.58 -15.38
CA HIS A 294 -19.84 -0.91 -14.25
C HIS A 294 -20.37 -1.90 -13.19
N TYR A 295 -20.24 -3.18 -13.46
CA TYR A 295 -20.47 -4.27 -12.50
C TYR A 295 -19.14 -4.82 -11.99
N TRP A 296 -19.18 -5.47 -10.83
CA TRP A 296 -18.02 -6.15 -10.25
C TRP A 296 -17.93 -7.60 -10.73
N GLY A 297 -16.71 -8.13 -10.80
CA GLY A 297 -16.43 -9.49 -11.23
C GLY A 297 -15.61 -9.57 -12.51
N VAL A 298 -15.43 -10.78 -13.01
CA VAL A 298 -14.56 -11.10 -14.14
C VAL A 298 -15.32 -10.98 -15.46
N TYR A 299 -14.87 -10.11 -16.34
CA TYR A 299 -15.42 -9.94 -17.68
C TYR A 299 -14.78 -10.90 -18.67
N LYS A 300 -15.59 -11.41 -19.64
CA LYS A 300 -15.13 -12.40 -20.62
C LYS A 300 -14.36 -11.84 -21.80
N ASP A 301 -14.39 -10.53 -22.00
CA ASP A 301 -13.70 -9.86 -23.09
C ASP A 301 -12.28 -9.47 -22.67
N VAL A 302 -11.30 -10.07 -23.33
CA VAL A 302 -9.87 -9.95 -23.04
C VAL A 302 -9.10 -9.52 -24.29
N LEU A 303 -7.85 -9.12 -24.15
CA LEU A 303 -6.98 -8.80 -25.28
C LEU A 303 -6.87 -9.99 -26.25
N CYS A 304 -6.95 -9.72 -27.55
CA CYS A 304 -6.80 -10.73 -28.61
C CYS A 304 -5.31 -11.05 -28.81
N VAL A 305 -4.79 -12.05 -28.11
CA VAL A 305 -3.34 -12.38 -28.06
C VAL A 305 -2.75 -12.82 -29.42
N ALA A 306 -3.59 -13.12 -30.41
CA ALA A 306 -3.14 -13.36 -31.79
C ALA A 306 -3.09 -12.09 -32.65
N ASN A 307 -3.47 -10.92 -32.11
CA ASN A 307 -3.47 -9.66 -32.84
C ASN A 307 -2.14 -8.92 -32.64
N PRO A 308 -1.33 -8.69 -33.69
CA PRO A 308 -0.07 -7.96 -33.55
C PRO A 308 -0.20 -6.54 -32.95
N LYS A 309 -1.37 -5.89 -33.17
CA LYS A 309 -1.66 -4.57 -32.62
C LYS A 309 -1.74 -4.56 -31.10
N VAL A 310 -2.10 -5.67 -30.48
CA VAL A 310 -2.11 -5.84 -29.03
C VAL A 310 -0.70 -5.66 -28.45
N TYR A 311 0.30 -6.25 -29.08
CA TYR A 311 1.69 -6.13 -28.63
C TYR A 311 2.24 -4.72 -28.84
N GLN A 312 1.87 -4.05 -29.95
CA GLN A 312 2.20 -2.64 -30.16
C GLN A 312 1.59 -1.77 -29.04
N PHE A 313 0.32 -2.01 -28.70
CA PHE A 313 -0.38 -1.34 -27.60
C PHE A 313 0.34 -1.56 -26.27
N VAL A 314 0.60 -2.81 -25.91
CA VAL A 314 1.25 -3.17 -24.64
C VAL A 314 2.66 -2.54 -24.55
N GLU A 315 3.46 -2.64 -25.61
CA GLU A 315 4.79 -2.06 -25.63
C GLU A 315 4.79 -0.53 -25.50
N ASP A 316 3.85 0.15 -26.15
CA ASP A 316 3.73 1.61 -26.07
C ASP A 316 3.29 2.04 -24.67
N VAL A 317 2.30 1.36 -24.07
CA VAL A 317 1.87 1.60 -22.69
C VAL A 317 3.02 1.40 -21.72
N LEU A 318 3.69 0.25 -21.79
CA LEU A 318 4.79 -0.07 -20.87
C LEU A 318 5.99 0.87 -21.03
N LYS A 319 6.27 1.38 -22.23
CA LYS A 319 7.31 2.42 -22.43
C LYS A 319 6.99 3.69 -21.63
N GLU A 320 5.75 4.19 -21.71
CA GLU A 320 5.35 5.37 -20.95
C GLU A 320 5.28 5.11 -19.44
N VAL A 321 4.83 3.93 -19.02
CA VAL A 321 4.87 3.49 -17.61
C VAL A 321 6.30 3.50 -17.08
N MET A 322 7.26 2.91 -17.80
CA MET A 322 8.67 2.89 -17.39
C MET A 322 9.32 4.27 -17.35
N ASP A 323 8.82 5.22 -18.14
CA ASP A 323 9.28 6.61 -18.12
C ASP A 323 8.75 7.38 -16.90
N ILE A 324 7.59 7.00 -16.39
CA ILE A 324 6.97 7.61 -15.21
C ILE A 324 7.51 6.97 -13.90
N PHE A 325 7.60 5.64 -13.88
CA PHE A 325 7.95 4.86 -12.70
C PHE A 325 9.38 4.32 -12.78
N PRO A 326 10.28 4.77 -11.90
CA PRO A 326 11.69 4.34 -11.89
C PRO A 326 11.88 2.94 -11.31
N SER A 327 10.84 2.30 -10.78
CA SER A 327 10.90 0.94 -10.21
C SER A 327 11.49 -0.05 -11.21
N GLU A 328 12.40 -0.89 -10.74
CA GLU A 328 12.90 -2.03 -11.52
C GLU A 328 11.77 -3.02 -11.86
N ILE A 329 10.72 -3.07 -11.04
CA ILE A 329 9.63 -4.03 -11.11
C ILE A 329 8.38 -3.34 -11.67
N ILE A 330 7.72 -4.00 -12.64
CA ILE A 330 6.40 -3.65 -13.16
C ILE A 330 5.47 -4.85 -12.93
N HIS A 331 4.33 -4.62 -12.30
CA HIS A 331 3.30 -5.64 -12.15
C HIS A 331 2.42 -5.67 -13.39
N ILE A 332 2.21 -6.87 -13.96
CA ILE A 332 1.49 -7.06 -15.22
C ILE A 332 0.15 -7.79 -15.05
N GLY A 333 -0.28 -8.01 -13.81
CA GLY A 333 -1.49 -8.76 -13.50
C GLY A 333 -1.37 -10.23 -13.86
N GLY A 334 -2.23 -10.70 -14.73
CA GLY A 334 -2.21 -12.06 -15.28
C GLY A 334 -3.21 -13.00 -14.63
N ASP A 335 -3.99 -12.51 -13.67
CA ASP A 335 -5.04 -13.23 -12.96
C ASP A 335 -6.32 -13.35 -13.79
N GLU A 336 -7.17 -14.29 -13.39
CA GLU A 336 -8.57 -14.44 -13.79
C GLU A 336 -8.86 -14.24 -15.28
N THR A 337 -7.95 -14.67 -16.17
CA THR A 337 -8.07 -14.46 -17.62
C THR A 337 -9.01 -15.49 -18.27
N PRO A 338 -10.26 -15.14 -18.65
CA PRO A 338 -11.17 -16.06 -19.31
C PRO A 338 -10.71 -16.41 -20.73
N THR A 339 -10.85 -17.67 -21.10
CA THR A 339 -10.47 -18.16 -22.44
C THR A 339 -11.63 -18.19 -23.45
N ASP A 340 -12.85 -17.88 -23.03
CA ASP A 340 -14.09 -17.99 -23.85
C ASP A 340 -13.95 -17.31 -25.22
N LYS A 341 -13.43 -16.07 -25.22
CA LYS A 341 -13.30 -15.30 -26.47
C LYS A 341 -12.17 -15.83 -27.37
N TRP A 342 -11.11 -16.33 -26.76
CA TRP A 342 -10.01 -16.96 -27.52
C TRP A 342 -10.44 -18.25 -28.17
N GLN A 343 -11.29 -19.07 -27.51
CA GLN A 343 -11.83 -20.31 -28.07
C GLN A 343 -12.70 -20.06 -29.29
N GLN A 344 -13.39 -18.92 -29.37
CA GLN A 344 -14.25 -18.53 -30.47
C GLN A 344 -13.52 -17.70 -31.55
N CYS A 345 -12.33 -17.23 -31.28
CA CYS A 345 -11.57 -16.36 -32.18
C CYS A 345 -10.74 -17.16 -33.19
N PRO A 346 -11.00 -17.07 -34.51
CA PRO A 346 -10.23 -17.84 -35.50
C PRO A 346 -8.73 -17.56 -35.48
N LYS A 347 -8.33 -16.31 -35.18
CA LYS A 347 -6.92 -15.91 -35.08
C LYS A 347 -6.24 -16.56 -33.87
N CYS A 348 -6.88 -16.52 -32.70
CA CYS A 348 -6.36 -17.15 -31.48
C CYS A 348 -6.29 -18.66 -31.65
N GLN A 349 -7.29 -19.30 -32.27
CA GLN A 349 -7.29 -20.72 -32.55
C GLN A 349 -6.19 -21.13 -33.55
N ALA A 350 -5.91 -20.30 -34.55
CA ALA A 350 -4.78 -20.53 -35.47
C ALA A 350 -3.44 -20.45 -34.72
N LEU A 351 -3.25 -19.43 -33.85
CA LEU A 351 -2.06 -19.30 -33.02
C LEU A 351 -1.91 -20.49 -32.06
N ALA A 352 -2.98 -20.87 -31.36
CA ALA A 352 -2.96 -21.99 -30.40
C ALA A 352 -2.42 -23.30 -31.00
N LYS A 353 -2.73 -23.57 -32.30
CA LYS A 353 -2.23 -24.75 -33.00
C LYS A 353 -0.71 -24.75 -33.25
N THR A 354 -0.08 -23.59 -33.15
CA THR A 354 1.39 -23.43 -33.34
C THR A 354 2.18 -23.46 -32.04
N LEU A 355 1.47 -23.36 -30.90
CA LEU A 355 2.09 -23.34 -29.58
C LEU A 355 2.29 -24.77 -29.05
N PRO A 356 3.32 -24.99 -28.20
CA PRO A 356 3.47 -26.27 -27.50
C PRO A 356 2.19 -26.59 -26.69
N ALA A 357 1.80 -27.86 -26.66
CA ALA A 357 0.73 -28.30 -25.77
C ALA A 357 1.12 -28.02 -24.32
N ALA A 358 0.17 -27.53 -23.52
CA ALA A 358 0.42 -27.39 -22.07
C ALA A 358 0.89 -28.75 -21.52
N GLN A 359 2.00 -28.74 -20.78
CA GLN A 359 2.48 -29.96 -20.13
C GLN A 359 1.41 -30.42 -19.14
N ASN A 360 0.83 -31.59 -19.40
CA ASN A 360 -0.13 -32.23 -18.50
C ASN A 360 0.59 -32.62 -17.22
N THR A 361 0.56 -31.77 -16.21
CA THR A 361 0.76 -32.23 -14.84
C THR A 361 -0.60 -32.79 -14.40
N GLU A 362 -0.70 -34.12 -14.37
CA GLU A 362 -1.84 -34.83 -13.80
C GLU A 362 -1.92 -34.51 -12.30
N SER A 363 -2.77 -33.57 -11.92
CA SER A 363 -3.29 -33.50 -10.57
C SER A 363 -4.81 -33.61 -10.67
N GLU A 364 -5.29 -34.84 -10.47
CA GLU A 364 -6.69 -35.12 -10.20
C GLU A 364 -7.02 -34.65 -8.78
N ALA A 365 -7.59 -33.47 -8.62
CA ALA A 365 -8.49 -33.11 -7.51
C ALA A 365 -9.10 -31.75 -7.77
N PHE A 366 -10.41 -31.70 -7.87
CA PHE A 366 -11.36 -30.60 -7.69
C PHE A 366 -10.73 -29.19 -7.69
N GLU A 367 -10.23 -28.75 -8.84
CA GLU A 367 -9.74 -27.40 -9.02
C GLU A 367 -10.74 -26.60 -9.89
N PRO A 368 -11.06 -25.34 -9.55
CA PRO A 368 -11.88 -24.48 -10.41
C PRO A 368 -11.23 -24.31 -11.78
N LEU A 369 -12.04 -24.12 -12.82
CA LEU A 369 -11.63 -24.00 -14.24
C LEU A 369 -10.56 -22.94 -14.55
N THR A 370 -10.08 -22.18 -13.56
CA THR A 370 -9.10 -21.09 -13.66
C THR A 370 -7.66 -21.49 -13.30
N SER A 371 -7.40 -22.75 -12.95
CA SER A 371 -6.12 -23.15 -12.32
C SER A 371 -4.98 -23.49 -13.29
N LYS A 372 -5.22 -23.59 -14.61
CA LYS A 372 -4.15 -23.88 -15.59
C LYS A 372 -3.99 -22.72 -16.56
N LEU A 373 -2.78 -22.15 -16.61
CA LEU A 373 -2.43 -21.14 -17.60
C LEU A 373 -2.65 -21.68 -19.02
N SER A 374 -3.48 -21.01 -19.82
CA SER A 374 -3.69 -21.41 -21.20
C SER A 374 -2.41 -21.19 -22.02
N PRO A 375 -2.09 -22.04 -23.03
CA PRO A 375 -0.92 -21.82 -23.89
C PRO A 375 -0.90 -20.43 -24.55
N LEU A 376 -2.06 -19.87 -24.80
CA LEU A 376 -2.21 -18.52 -25.36
C LEU A 376 -1.82 -17.44 -24.34
N GLN A 377 -2.20 -17.61 -23.09
CA GLN A 377 -1.82 -16.68 -22.02
C GLN A 377 -0.31 -16.80 -21.75
N ALA A 378 0.23 -18.01 -21.63
CA ALA A 378 1.67 -18.24 -21.48
C ALA A 378 2.48 -17.58 -22.62
N HIS A 379 2.01 -17.70 -23.87
CA HIS A 379 2.62 -17.03 -25.01
C HIS A 379 2.59 -15.50 -24.87
N PHE A 380 1.46 -14.93 -24.46
CA PHE A 380 1.32 -13.49 -24.25
C PHE A 380 2.23 -13.01 -23.11
N THR A 381 2.14 -13.64 -21.97
CA THR A 381 2.94 -13.33 -20.77
C THR A 381 4.43 -13.37 -21.10
N LYS A 382 4.90 -14.45 -21.75
CA LYS A 382 6.30 -14.55 -22.18
C LYS A 382 6.76 -13.36 -23.03
N ARG A 383 5.95 -12.92 -23.99
CA ARG A 383 6.30 -11.78 -24.84
C ARG A 383 6.38 -10.46 -24.06
N VAL A 384 5.50 -10.27 -23.07
CA VAL A 384 5.57 -9.10 -22.18
C VAL A 384 6.84 -9.15 -21.33
N PHE A 385 7.17 -10.34 -20.78
CA PHE A 385 8.41 -10.56 -20.02
C PHE A 385 9.64 -10.25 -20.87
N ASP A 386 9.73 -10.85 -22.07
CA ASP A 386 10.88 -10.63 -22.99
C ASP A 386 11.07 -9.13 -23.30
N PHE A 387 9.95 -8.40 -23.45
CA PHE A 387 10.00 -6.95 -23.67
C PHE A 387 10.51 -6.19 -22.44
N LEU A 388 10.03 -6.48 -21.23
CA LEU A 388 10.46 -5.83 -19.99
C LEU A 388 11.92 -6.15 -19.67
N THR A 389 12.34 -7.42 -19.81
CA THR A 389 13.73 -7.84 -19.61
C THR A 389 14.67 -7.12 -20.58
N ALA A 390 14.28 -6.96 -21.86
CA ALA A 390 15.05 -6.19 -22.84
C ALA A 390 15.17 -4.69 -22.50
N LYS A 391 14.32 -4.21 -21.59
CA LYS A 391 14.35 -2.84 -21.04
C LYS A 391 14.95 -2.78 -19.63
N HIS A 392 15.60 -3.85 -19.17
CA HIS A 392 16.18 -3.96 -17.83
C HIS A 392 15.15 -3.76 -16.71
N ARG A 393 13.92 -4.26 -16.92
CA ARG A 393 12.87 -4.31 -15.93
C ARG A 393 12.50 -5.76 -15.63
N ARG A 394 12.09 -6.03 -14.40
CA ARG A 394 11.55 -7.33 -13.98
C ARG A 394 10.04 -7.26 -14.01
N ALA A 395 9.41 -8.32 -14.49
CA ALA A 395 7.97 -8.44 -14.41
C ALA A 395 7.56 -9.21 -13.14
N LEU A 396 6.53 -8.72 -12.48
CA LEU A 396 5.81 -9.35 -11.39
C LEU A 396 4.39 -9.65 -11.87
N GLY A 397 3.83 -10.77 -11.51
CA GLY A 397 2.41 -11.06 -11.78
C GLY A 397 1.80 -11.94 -10.70
N TRP A 398 0.47 -12.04 -10.73
CA TRP A 398 -0.27 -12.93 -9.85
C TRP A 398 0.11 -14.38 -10.10
N ASP A 399 -0.14 -15.26 -9.13
CA ASP A 399 0.41 -16.63 -9.15
C ASP A 399 -0.12 -17.53 -10.26
N GLU A 400 -1.12 -17.13 -11.04
CA GLU A 400 -1.55 -17.79 -12.27
C GLU A 400 -0.45 -17.89 -13.31
N ILE A 401 0.44 -16.88 -13.37
CA ILE A 401 1.49 -16.88 -14.39
C ILE A 401 2.60 -17.90 -14.13
N LEU A 402 2.67 -18.51 -12.94
CA LEU A 402 3.77 -19.41 -12.53
C LEU A 402 4.03 -20.52 -13.56
N ASP A 403 2.96 -21.17 -14.05
CA ASP A 403 3.08 -22.27 -15.01
C ASP A 403 3.34 -21.72 -16.43
N GLY A 404 4.57 -21.38 -16.76
CA GLY A 404 4.96 -20.86 -18.09
C GLY A 404 5.75 -19.56 -18.06
N SER A 405 6.02 -19.04 -16.86
CA SER A 405 6.88 -17.88 -16.69
C SER A 405 8.37 -18.22 -16.87
N PRO A 406 9.19 -17.28 -17.37
CA PRO A 406 10.64 -17.36 -17.28
C PRO A 406 11.11 -17.42 -15.82
N GLN A 407 12.29 -18.00 -15.58
CA GLN A 407 12.87 -18.17 -14.24
C GLN A 407 13.09 -16.85 -13.47
N ASP A 408 13.29 -15.74 -14.16
CA ASP A 408 13.49 -14.40 -13.59
C ASP A 408 12.18 -13.66 -13.29
N ALA A 409 11.02 -14.28 -13.59
CA ALA A 409 9.71 -13.76 -13.23
C ALA A 409 9.53 -13.73 -11.71
N MET A 410 8.93 -12.66 -11.21
CA MET A 410 8.48 -12.57 -9.82
C MET A 410 7.02 -12.99 -9.71
N ILE A 411 6.68 -13.66 -8.62
CA ILE A 411 5.34 -14.21 -8.39
C ILE A 411 4.71 -13.56 -7.16
N MET A 412 3.48 -13.04 -7.32
CA MET A 412 2.67 -12.58 -6.18
C MET A 412 1.61 -13.65 -5.88
N SER A 413 1.76 -14.31 -4.72
CA SER A 413 0.92 -15.44 -4.34
C SER A 413 -0.31 -14.98 -3.59
N TRP A 414 -1.49 -15.02 -4.25
CA TRP A 414 -2.74 -14.55 -3.66
C TRP A 414 -3.73 -15.68 -3.34
N ARG A 415 -3.76 -16.78 -4.11
CA ARG A 415 -4.68 -17.90 -3.94
C ARG A 415 -4.37 -18.78 -2.71
N GLY A 416 -3.39 -18.39 -1.92
CA GLY A 416 -2.93 -19.09 -0.72
C GLY A 416 -1.44 -18.89 -0.55
N THR A 417 -0.83 -19.63 0.37
CA THR A 417 0.63 -19.65 0.59
C THR A 417 1.31 -20.74 -0.22
N GLU A 418 0.58 -21.78 -0.64
CA GLU A 418 1.11 -22.94 -1.36
C GLU A 418 1.65 -22.59 -2.75
N PRO A 419 0.97 -21.78 -3.61
CA PRO A 419 1.53 -21.36 -4.88
C PRO A 419 2.84 -20.60 -4.72
N GLY A 420 2.93 -19.73 -3.71
CA GLY A 420 4.14 -18.98 -3.40
C GLY A 420 5.27 -19.89 -2.90
N ALA A 421 4.98 -20.85 -2.05
CA ALA A 421 5.97 -21.84 -1.61
C ALA A 421 6.50 -22.66 -2.80
N LYS A 422 5.62 -23.14 -3.69
CA LYS A 422 5.99 -23.84 -4.93
C LYS A 422 6.88 -22.95 -5.84
N ALA A 423 6.51 -21.68 -6.01
CA ALA A 423 7.29 -20.73 -6.80
C ALA A 423 8.70 -20.51 -6.20
N ALA A 424 8.78 -20.33 -4.89
CA ALA A 424 10.04 -20.17 -4.18
C ALA A 424 10.92 -21.43 -4.27
N GLU A 425 10.35 -22.63 -4.16
CA GLU A 425 11.07 -23.89 -4.32
C GLU A 425 11.60 -24.11 -5.74
N THR A 426 10.99 -23.46 -6.74
CA THR A 426 11.48 -23.46 -8.12
C THR A 426 12.41 -22.28 -8.42
N GLY A 427 12.76 -21.47 -7.43
CA GLY A 427 13.75 -20.40 -7.50
C GLY A 427 13.22 -19.06 -8.03
N HIS A 428 11.89 -18.86 -8.03
CA HIS A 428 11.29 -17.54 -8.30
C HIS A 428 11.30 -16.69 -7.04
N ASP A 429 11.56 -15.39 -7.19
CA ASP A 429 11.30 -14.43 -6.11
C ASP A 429 9.79 -14.26 -5.91
N VAL A 430 9.37 -14.29 -4.66
CA VAL A 430 7.95 -14.35 -4.28
C VAL A 430 7.57 -13.23 -3.32
N VAL A 431 6.40 -12.64 -3.57
CA VAL A 431 5.68 -11.80 -2.60
C VAL A 431 4.42 -12.54 -2.15
N MET A 432 4.30 -12.79 -0.85
CA MET A 432 3.11 -13.42 -0.29
C MET A 432 1.98 -12.40 -0.14
N SER A 433 0.79 -12.74 -0.64
CA SER A 433 -0.41 -11.89 -0.54
C SER A 433 -1.70 -12.72 -0.39
N PRO A 434 -1.70 -13.77 0.49
CA PRO A 434 -2.76 -14.77 0.50
C PRO A 434 -4.12 -14.19 0.89
N THR A 435 -5.18 -14.53 0.14
CA THR A 435 -6.58 -14.15 0.40
C THR A 435 -7.01 -14.44 1.84
N THR A 436 -6.44 -15.47 2.44
CA THR A 436 -6.79 -15.89 3.79
C THR A 436 -6.35 -14.91 4.90
N HIS A 437 -5.38 -14.01 4.62
CA HIS A 437 -4.79 -13.12 5.62
C HIS A 437 -4.60 -11.68 5.13
N CYS A 438 -4.52 -11.45 3.81
CA CYS A 438 -4.02 -10.20 3.24
C CYS A 438 -5.04 -9.45 2.38
N TYR A 439 -6.29 -9.93 2.24
CA TYR A 439 -7.34 -9.24 1.50
C TYR A 439 -8.13 -8.34 2.44
N PHE A 440 -7.74 -7.08 2.51
CA PHE A 440 -8.35 -6.10 3.43
C PHE A 440 -9.65 -5.50 2.92
N ASP A 441 -10.10 -5.85 1.74
CA ASP A 441 -11.46 -5.67 1.24
C ASP A 441 -12.47 -6.63 1.89
N TYR A 442 -12.00 -7.69 2.59
CA TYR A 442 -12.84 -8.56 3.41
C TYR A 442 -13.20 -7.90 4.73
N GLN A 443 -14.32 -8.32 5.34
CA GLN A 443 -14.76 -7.77 6.63
C GLN A 443 -13.75 -8.06 7.74
N GLN A 444 -13.63 -7.15 8.70
CA GLN A 444 -12.70 -7.30 9.81
C GLN A 444 -13.36 -7.64 11.14
N VAL A 445 -14.69 -7.59 11.22
CA VAL A 445 -15.47 -8.07 12.38
C VAL A 445 -16.54 -9.06 11.92
N GLU A 446 -16.97 -9.93 12.84
CA GLU A 446 -17.93 -11.00 12.53
C GLU A 446 -19.36 -10.47 12.33
N ASP A 447 -19.73 -9.40 13.04
CA ASP A 447 -21.06 -8.81 12.95
C ASP A 447 -21.18 -7.92 11.71
N VAL A 448 -21.80 -8.50 10.68
CA VAL A 448 -22.02 -7.86 9.37
C VAL A 448 -22.89 -6.59 9.39
N LEU A 449 -23.67 -6.37 10.47
CA LEU A 449 -24.54 -5.20 10.57
C LEU A 449 -23.75 -3.89 10.75
N PHE A 450 -22.51 -3.99 11.20
CA PHE A 450 -21.63 -2.86 11.47
C PHE A 450 -20.50 -2.70 10.44
N GLU A 451 -20.44 -3.57 9.43
CA GLU A 451 -19.43 -3.52 8.40
C GLU A 451 -19.93 -2.79 7.14
N PRO A 452 -19.09 -2.01 6.46
CA PRO A 452 -19.41 -1.50 5.14
C PRO A 452 -19.61 -2.63 4.13
N SER A 453 -20.22 -2.35 2.98
CA SER A 453 -20.28 -3.29 1.86
C SER A 453 -18.87 -3.75 1.48
N ARG A 454 -18.71 -5.02 1.10
CA ARG A 454 -17.40 -5.66 0.91
C ARG A 454 -17.47 -6.82 -0.08
N CYS A 455 -16.33 -7.23 -0.59
CA CYS A 455 -16.12 -8.58 -1.13
C CYS A 455 -16.25 -9.61 0.00
N GLY A 456 -16.50 -10.86 -0.32
CA GLY A 456 -16.71 -11.92 0.69
C GLY A 456 -15.53 -12.13 1.62
N GLY A 457 -15.73 -12.94 2.65
CA GLY A 457 -14.68 -13.35 3.58
C GLY A 457 -14.62 -12.53 4.88
N PHE A 458 -13.88 -13.09 5.86
CA PHE A 458 -13.67 -12.51 7.18
C PHE A 458 -12.20 -12.66 7.59
N ILE A 459 -11.54 -11.53 7.82
CA ILE A 459 -10.13 -11.46 8.21
C ILE A 459 -10.01 -10.51 9.40
N PRO A 460 -10.13 -11.01 10.63
CA PRO A 460 -9.88 -10.21 11.82
C PRO A 460 -8.38 -9.92 11.97
N ILE A 461 -8.04 -8.94 12.78
CA ILE A 461 -6.66 -8.50 12.97
C ILE A 461 -5.76 -9.61 13.53
N GLU A 462 -6.29 -10.51 14.35
CA GLU A 462 -5.59 -11.69 14.88
C GLU A 462 -5.14 -12.61 13.76
N LYS A 463 -5.99 -12.76 12.75
CA LYS A 463 -5.70 -13.59 11.58
C LYS A 463 -4.53 -12.98 10.77
N VAL A 464 -4.55 -11.67 10.55
CA VAL A 464 -3.43 -10.97 9.90
C VAL A 464 -2.14 -11.14 10.70
N TYR A 465 -2.19 -10.92 12.01
CA TYR A 465 -1.03 -11.04 12.91
C TYR A 465 -0.43 -12.45 12.96
N SER A 466 -1.26 -13.48 12.80
CA SER A 466 -0.84 -14.89 12.85
C SER A 466 -0.07 -15.36 11.62
N LEU A 467 -0.07 -14.57 10.52
CA LEU A 467 0.60 -14.96 9.28
C LEU A 467 2.11 -15.12 9.49
N ASP A 468 2.65 -16.23 9.05
CA ASP A 468 4.07 -16.41 8.75
C ASP A 468 4.27 -16.60 7.25
N PRO A 469 4.77 -15.57 6.53
CA PRO A 469 4.97 -15.65 5.08
C PRO A 469 6.06 -16.64 4.65
N ALA A 470 6.99 -16.97 5.54
CA ALA A 470 8.15 -17.83 5.26
C ALA A 470 8.31 -18.91 6.35
N PRO A 471 7.33 -19.85 6.47
CA PRO A 471 7.30 -20.83 7.54
C PRO A 471 8.46 -21.84 7.44
N ASP A 472 8.79 -22.45 8.58
CA ASP A 472 9.86 -23.48 8.65
C ASP A 472 9.53 -24.76 7.87
N SER A 473 8.29 -24.93 7.41
CA SER A 473 7.85 -26.08 6.60
C SER A 473 8.44 -26.11 5.19
N ILE A 474 8.95 -24.98 4.69
CA ILE A 474 9.63 -24.89 3.39
C ILE A 474 11.16 -24.87 3.58
N SER A 475 11.91 -25.24 2.53
CA SER A 475 13.37 -25.29 2.59
C SER A 475 14.00 -23.95 2.90
N VAL A 476 15.19 -23.92 3.48
CA VAL A 476 15.95 -22.69 3.77
C VAL A 476 16.22 -21.90 2.48
N GLU A 477 16.52 -22.62 1.38
CA GLU A 477 16.74 -22.01 0.07
C GLU A 477 15.48 -21.33 -0.45
N ALA A 478 14.34 -22.01 -0.44
CA ALA A 478 13.06 -21.44 -0.84
C ALA A 478 12.67 -20.22 0.01
N ARG A 479 12.92 -20.25 1.33
CA ARG A 479 12.66 -19.09 2.19
C ARG A 479 13.46 -17.86 1.78
N SER A 480 14.65 -18.03 1.22
CA SER A 480 15.47 -16.90 0.74
C SER A 480 14.88 -16.19 -0.49
N HIS A 481 13.98 -16.85 -1.22
CA HIS A 481 13.24 -16.29 -2.34
C HIS A 481 11.95 -15.57 -1.91
N ILE A 482 11.49 -15.73 -0.66
CA ILE A 482 10.33 -14.98 -0.17
C ILE A 482 10.78 -13.59 0.25
N LEU A 483 10.53 -12.61 -0.62
CA LEU A 483 10.95 -11.23 -0.39
C LEU A 483 10.15 -10.54 0.71
N GLY A 484 8.92 -11.00 0.96
CA GLY A 484 8.06 -10.46 2.00
C GLY A 484 6.58 -10.67 1.73
N VAL A 485 5.77 -9.76 2.26
CA VAL A 485 4.31 -9.86 2.24
C VAL A 485 3.67 -8.52 1.93
N GLN A 486 2.51 -8.58 1.31
CA GLN A 486 1.67 -7.44 0.96
C GLN A 486 0.21 -7.74 1.29
N ALA A 487 -0.56 -6.72 1.69
CA ALA A 487 -2.01 -6.82 1.72
C ALA A 487 -2.64 -5.96 0.62
N ASN A 488 -3.84 -6.36 0.19
CA ASN A 488 -4.57 -5.76 -0.91
C ASN A 488 -5.84 -5.07 -0.43
N LEU A 489 -6.11 -3.91 -1.02
CA LEU A 489 -7.33 -3.12 -0.86
C LEU A 489 -8.00 -3.01 -2.23
N TRP A 490 -8.85 -4.00 -2.55
CA TRP A 490 -9.71 -3.99 -3.73
C TRP A 490 -10.93 -3.10 -3.45
N THR A 491 -11.21 -2.15 -4.31
CA THR A 491 -12.08 -1.02 -3.98
C THR A 491 -13.47 -1.08 -4.58
N GLU A 492 -13.95 -2.23 -5.00
CA GLU A 492 -15.31 -2.41 -5.54
C GLU A 492 -16.37 -1.81 -4.61
N TYR A 493 -16.19 -1.93 -3.31
CA TYR A 493 -17.12 -1.44 -2.28
C TYR A 493 -16.54 -0.32 -1.42
N MET A 494 -15.38 0.23 -1.77
CA MET A 494 -14.76 1.36 -1.08
C MET A 494 -14.89 2.62 -1.93
N THR A 495 -16.01 3.32 -1.79
CA THR A 495 -16.38 4.46 -2.63
C THR A 495 -15.72 5.78 -2.23
N ASN A 496 -15.09 5.84 -1.06
CA ASN A 496 -14.47 7.04 -0.52
C ASN A 496 -13.22 6.72 0.33
N GLU A 497 -12.49 7.77 0.68
CA GLU A 497 -11.23 7.72 1.42
C GLU A 497 -11.38 7.11 2.82
N GLU A 498 -12.45 7.45 3.54
CA GLU A 498 -12.71 6.96 4.91
C GLU A 498 -12.96 5.46 4.94
N MET A 499 -13.59 4.90 3.89
CA MET A 499 -13.80 3.46 3.77
C MET A 499 -12.48 2.71 3.54
N VAL A 500 -11.58 3.27 2.72
CA VAL A 500 -10.23 2.70 2.51
C VAL A 500 -9.44 2.70 3.82
N GLU A 501 -9.44 3.81 4.54
CA GLU A 501 -8.76 3.92 5.83
C GLU A 501 -9.34 2.93 6.87
N TYR A 502 -10.66 2.82 6.95
CA TYR A 502 -11.34 1.86 7.83
C TYR A 502 -10.95 0.43 7.51
N GLN A 503 -10.97 0.04 6.24
CA GLN A 503 -10.62 -1.31 5.83
C GLN A 503 -9.12 -1.62 6.00
N ALA A 504 -8.25 -0.63 5.82
CA ALA A 504 -6.82 -0.79 6.06
C ALA A 504 -6.51 -0.93 7.56
N LEU A 505 -7.16 -0.13 8.42
CA LEU A 505 -6.78 0.04 9.82
C LEU A 505 -7.78 -0.63 10.78
N PRO A 506 -7.27 -1.29 11.84
CA PRO A 506 -5.88 -1.41 12.27
C PRO A 506 -5.12 -2.60 11.71
N ARG A 507 -5.66 -3.36 10.74
CA ARG A 507 -5.02 -4.57 10.18
C ARG A 507 -3.65 -4.28 9.55
N MET A 508 -3.48 -3.11 8.95
CA MET A 508 -2.17 -2.66 8.43
C MET A 508 -1.12 -2.60 9.54
N SER A 509 -1.49 -2.25 10.77
CA SER A 509 -0.57 -2.25 11.92
C SER A 509 -0.13 -3.67 12.29
N ALA A 510 -1.02 -4.65 12.23
CA ALA A 510 -0.68 -6.06 12.41
C ALA A 510 0.23 -6.59 11.30
N LEU A 511 -0.09 -6.23 10.04
CA LEU A 511 0.74 -6.57 8.89
C LEU A 511 2.14 -5.99 9.01
N SER A 512 2.27 -4.74 9.50
CA SER A 512 3.58 -4.10 9.67
C SER A 512 4.50 -4.88 10.61
N GLU A 513 3.96 -5.52 11.66
CA GLU A 513 4.75 -6.41 12.52
C GLU A 513 5.10 -7.75 11.86
N VAL A 514 4.21 -8.29 11.05
CA VAL A 514 4.55 -9.47 10.23
C VAL A 514 5.71 -9.18 9.28
N GLN A 515 5.73 -7.98 8.73
CA GLN A 515 6.75 -7.54 7.75
C GLN A 515 8.08 -7.15 8.40
N TRP A 516 8.04 -6.63 9.61
CA TRP A 516 9.18 -6.00 10.26
C TRP A 516 9.81 -6.84 11.36
N THR A 517 8.98 -7.36 12.28
CA THR A 517 9.41 -7.94 13.54
C THR A 517 9.68 -9.44 13.40
N GLU A 518 10.76 -9.93 14.01
CA GLU A 518 11.08 -11.38 14.03
C GLU A 518 9.98 -12.18 14.71
N PRO A 519 9.64 -13.39 14.22
CA PRO A 519 8.55 -14.20 14.76
C PRO A 519 8.69 -14.50 16.27
N SER A 520 9.92 -14.66 16.76
CA SER A 520 10.21 -14.95 18.16
C SER A 520 9.89 -13.80 19.12
N LEU A 521 9.74 -12.57 18.60
CA LEU A 521 9.42 -11.36 19.37
C LEU A 521 7.91 -11.01 19.28
N LYS A 522 7.16 -11.68 18.42
CA LYS A 522 5.75 -11.41 18.24
C LYS A 522 4.94 -11.98 19.40
N ASP A 523 4.16 -11.12 20.04
CA ASP A 523 3.17 -11.45 21.07
C ASP A 523 1.92 -10.60 20.85
N PHE A 524 0.77 -11.25 20.65
CA PHE A 524 -0.46 -10.56 20.24
C PHE A 524 -1.04 -9.69 21.35
N ASP A 525 -0.92 -10.09 22.62
CA ASP A 525 -1.43 -9.30 23.74
C ASP A 525 -0.58 -8.04 23.95
N SER A 526 0.75 -8.17 23.89
CA SER A 526 1.66 -7.02 23.87
C SER A 526 1.42 -6.13 22.65
N PHE A 527 1.14 -6.71 21.47
CA PHE A 527 0.79 -5.94 20.29
C PHE A 527 -0.48 -5.12 20.49
N LYS A 528 -1.55 -5.68 21.06
CA LYS A 528 -2.79 -4.96 21.35
C LYS A 528 -2.58 -3.75 22.28
N GLU A 529 -1.73 -3.92 23.31
CA GLU A 529 -1.38 -2.82 24.21
C GLU A 529 -0.66 -1.68 23.46
N ARG A 530 0.32 -2.01 22.65
CA ARG A 530 1.06 -1.05 21.80
C ARG A 530 0.16 -0.40 20.77
N LEU A 531 -0.69 -1.18 20.12
CA LEU A 531 -1.67 -0.71 19.15
C LEU A 531 -2.66 0.27 19.80
N SER A 532 -3.12 0.00 21.03
CA SER A 532 -4.03 0.90 21.76
C SER A 532 -3.42 2.30 21.95
N ARG A 533 -2.13 2.40 22.18
CA ARG A 533 -1.40 3.69 22.23
C ARG A 533 -1.21 4.28 20.84
N PHE A 534 -0.86 3.45 19.88
CA PHE A 534 -0.64 3.88 18.48
C PHE A 534 -1.91 4.48 17.85
N THR A 535 -3.12 4.02 18.23
CA THR A 535 -4.37 4.62 17.74
C THR A 535 -4.53 6.08 18.12
N GLN A 536 -3.92 6.57 19.22
CA GLN A 536 -3.93 7.99 19.56
C GLN A 536 -3.20 8.83 18.50
N MET A 537 -2.15 8.27 17.91
CA MET A 537 -1.46 8.90 16.78
C MET A 537 -2.33 8.88 15.52
N LEU A 538 -3.04 7.77 15.24
CA LEU A 538 -4.00 7.71 14.14
C LEU A 538 -5.10 8.76 14.30
N ASP A 539 -5.64 8.91 15.52
CA ASP A 539 -6.64 9.96 15.85
C ASP A 539 -6.06 11.36 15.61
N SER A 540 -4.80 11.63 16.00
CA SER A 540 -4.15 12.93 15.82
C SER A 540 -3.95 13.32 14.34
N TYR A 541 -3.76 12.33 13.47
CA TYR A 541 -3.68 12.51 12.02
C TYR A 541 -5.02 12.38 11.30
N ASN A 542 -6.12 12.24 12.05
CA ASN A 542 -7.47 12.10 11.54
C ASN A 542 -7.63 10.94 10.54
N TYR A 543 -7.04 9.77 10.88
CA TYR A 543 -7.31 8.53 10.18
C TYR A 543 -8.54 7.83 10.74
N ARG A 544 -9.34 7.26 9.85
CA ARG A 544 -10.44 6.38 10.24
C ARG A 544 -9.91 4.96 10.44
N TYR A 545 -10.39 4.27 11.46
CA TYR A 545 -10.02 2.87 11.71
C TYR A 545 -11.14 2.12 12.41
N CYS A 546 -11.16 0.79 12.27
CA CYS A 546 -12.10 -0.07 12.96
C CYS A 546 -11.82 -0.07 14.46
N LYS A 547 -12.84 0.30 15.25
CA LYS A 547 -12.75 0.44 16.71
C LYS A 547 -13.28 -0.78 17.48
N HIS A 548 -13.64 -1.86 16.80
CA HIS A 548 -14.25 -3.04 17.43
C HIS A 548 -13.35 -3.80 18.42
N LEU A 549 -12.03 -3.61 18.33
CA LEU A 549 -11.07 -4.11 19.32
C LEU A 549 -11.19 -3.41 20.70
N TRP A 550 -11.83 -2.25 20.72
CA TRP A 550 -11.98 -1.42 21.92
C TRP A 550 -13.46 -1.08 22.11
N PRO A 551 -14.28 -2.03 22.67
CA PRO A 551 -15.73 -1.81 22.85
C PRO A 551 -16.06 -0.54 23.63
N GLU A 552 -15.19 -0.15 24.57
CA GLU A 552 -15.32 1.08 25.35
C GLU A 552 -15.09 2.36 24.54
N ARG A 553 -14.48 2.27 23.34
CA ARG A 553 -14.26 3.39 22.42
C ARG A 553 -15.27 3.44 21.28
N GLN A 554 -16.21 2.50 21.25
CA GLN A 554 -17.29 2.53 20.28
C GLN A 554 -18.17 3.76 20.56
N ILE A 555 -18.07 4.74 19.67
CA ILE A 555 -19.02 5.84 19.63
C ILE A 555 -20.33 5.24 19.10
N PRO A 556 -21.49 5.45 19.77
CA PRO A 556 -22.77 4.89 19.34
C PRO A 556 -23.29 5.46 18.02
N ASP A 557 -22.51 6.24 17.33
CA ASP A 557 -22.93 6.91 16.11
C ASP A 557 -22.82 5.96 14.93
N ARG A 558 -23.98 5.62 14.42
CA ARG A 558 -24.20 4.96 13.14
C ARG A 558 -23.32 5.64 12.09
N TRP A 559 -22.64 4.82 11.29
CA TRP A 559 -22.04 5.27 10.05
C TRP A 559 -23.12 6.01 9.23
N GLN A 560 -23.11 7.32 9.27
CA GLN A 560 -23.86 8.14 8.32
C GLN A 560 -22.97 8.31 7.10
N PHE A 561 -23.19 7.42 6.12
CA PHE A 561 -22.60 7.54 4.79
C PHE A 561 -23.43 8.52 3.95
#